data_b3a223b7a59102633eb8641494e43ae9
#
_entry.id   b3a223b7a59102633eb8641494e43ae9
#
_cell.length_a   1.000
_cell.length_b   1.000
_cell.length_c   1.000
_cell.angle_alpha   90.00
_cell.angle_beta   90.00
_cell.angle_gamma   90.00
#
_symmetry.space_group_name_H-M   'P 1'
#
loop_
_entity.id
_entity.type
_entity.pdbx_description
1 polymer ?
#
loop_
_entity_poly.entity_id
_entity_poly.type
_entity_poly.pdbx_seq_one_letter_code
_entity_poly.pdbx_strand_id
1 'polypeptide(L)'
;MKKRKKNKNKKYLLIIVVGVLSIIVIYLFLINNTFLDSLKEVTASIFNVKSSSNKIIESAEIKDLKNEIKELKKLNNIDEVLADKIVINASVIKRSTPYWHNMITINKGRKDNIKKGYGVMSDNGLIGEVIIVNNNTSEVKLITNQDNHYISGKFNYKDKDYYGIIKKYNIITNELYLENVIGDLNKEIINLDVITSGLSSNIPSGLLIGKIVDIKKDKYNLSNTIKIKMHADINDINFVRVVGKDD
;
A
#
# COMPACT_ATOMS: atom_id res chain seq x y z
N MET A 1 -18.82 99.92 22.39
CA MET A 1 -19.59 98.72 21.92
C MET A 1 -18.85 97.69 21.07
N LYS A 2 -17.55 97.82 20.75
CA LYS A 2 -16.82 96.85 19.88
C LYS A 2 -16.22 95.61 20.56
N LYS A 3 -15.98 95.55 21.86
CA LYS A 3 -15.38 94.39 22.58
C LYS A 3 -16.31 93.23 22.80
N ARG A 4 -17.66 93.40 22.94
CA ARG A 4 -18.66 92.33 23.18
C ARG A 4 -18.95 91.47 21.94
N LYS A 5 -18.84 92.01 20.71
CA LYS A 5 -19.07 91.26 19.46
C LYS A 5 -17.90 90.30 19.14
N LYS A 6 -16.65 90.61 19.46
CA LYS A 6 -15.48 89.81 19.19
C LYS A 6 -15.43 88.53 20.06
N ASN A 7 -16.04 88.59 21.23
CA ASN A 7 -16.04 87.42 22.13
C ASN A 7 -17.14 86.42 21.75
N LYS A 8 -18.26 86.88 21.17
CA LYS A 8 -19.30 85.96 20.66
C LYS A 8 -18.81 85.09 19.47
N ASN A 9 -18.12 85.71 18.54
CA ASN A 9 -17.61 84.98 17.37
C ASN A 9 -16.52 83.97 17.75
N LYS A 10 -15.68 84.24 18.78
CA LYS A 10 -14.73 83.25 19.30
C LYS A 10 -15.41 82.04 19.96
N LYS A 11 -16.56 82.26 20.64
CA LYS A 11 -17.35 81.15 21.21
C LYS A 11 -18.02 80.29 20.14
N TYR A 12 -18.58 80.90 19.10
CA TYR A 12 -19.13 80.15 17.97
C TYR A 12 -18.06 79.37 17.21
N LEU A 13 -16.85 79.97 16.99
CA LEU A 13 -15.75 79.30 16.36
C LEU A 13 -15.29 78.07 17.15
N LEU A 14 -15.22 78.21 18.50
CA LEU A 14 -14.84 77.12 19.41
C LEU A 14 -15.85 75.98 19.37
N ILE A 15 -17.18 76.29 19.32
CA ILE A 15 -18.24 75.28 19.19
C ILE A 15 -18.13 74.51 17.88
N ILE A 16 -17.88 75.23 16.77
CA ILE A 16 -17.68 74.58 15.46
C ILE A 16 -16.46 73.69 15.45
N VAL A 17 -15.34 74.13 16.03
CA VAL A 17 -14.09 73.29 16.09
C VAL A 17 -14.34 72.05 16.92
N VAL A 18 -15.00 72.12 18.06
CA VAL A 18 -15.33 70.99 18.93
C VAL A 18 -16.31 70.03 18.21
N GLY A 19 -17.28 70.57 17.46
CA GLY A 19 -18.20 69.73 16.64
C GLY A 19 -17.49 68.97 15.53
N VAL A 20 -16.55 69.63 14.83
CA VAL A 20 -15.73 68.96 13.78
C VAL A 20 -14.85 67.88 14.38
N LEU A 21 -14.20 68.15 15.53
CA LEU A 21 -13.37 67.17 16.22
C LEU A 21 -14.20 65.96 16.70
N SER A 22 -15.44 66.17 17.20
CA SER A 22 -16.30 65.05 17.60
C SER A 22 -16.69 64.17 16.42
N ILE A 23 -16.99 64.76 15.27
CA ILE A 23 -17.32 64.02 14.04
C ILE A 23 -16.11 63.20 13.56
N ILE A 24 -14.90 63.76 13.62
CA ILE A 24 -13.65 63.04 13.27
C ILE A 24 -13.43 61.85 14.21
N VAL A 25 -13.65 62.02 15.51
CA VAL A 25 -13.50 60.93 16.50
C VAL A 25 -14.52 59.81 16.23
N ILE A 26 -15.78 60.15 15.95
CA ILE A 26 -16.83 59.20 15.62
C ILE A 26 -16.46 58.46 14.31
N TYR A 27 -15.96 59.15 13.31
CA TYR A 27 -15.57 58.55 12.04
C TYR A 27 -14.38 57.57 12.23
N LEU A 28 -13.36 57.98 13.00
CA LEU A 28 -12.25 57.07 13.35
C LEU A 28 -12.68 55.84 14.14
N PHE A 29 -13.65 55.99 15.03
CA PHE A 29 -14.20 54.88 15.81
C PHE A 29 -14.98 53.88 14.93
N LEU A 30 -15.76 54.37 13.96
CA LEU A 30 -16.46 53.53 13.00
C LEU A 30 -15.52 52.76 12.08
N ILE A 31 -14.47 53.43 11.57
CA ILE A 31 -13.44 52.77 10.73
C ILE A 31 -12.70 51.68 11.53
N ASN A 32 -12.36 51.94 12.79
CA ASN A 32 -11.64 51.01 13.61
C ASN A 32 -12.50 49.73 13.90
N ASN A 33 -13.80 49.89 14.10
CA ASN A 33 -14.71 48.74 14.31
C ASN A 33 -14.87 47.93 13.02
N THR A 34 -15.04 48.55 11.85
CA THR A 34 -15.14 47.79 10.58
C THR A 34 -13.86 47.07 10.23
N PHE A 35 -12.69 47.66 10.53
CA PHE A 35 -11.41 47.00 10.34
C PHE A 35 -11.21 45.80 11.27
N LEU A 36 -11.59 45.91 12.55
CA LEU A 36 -11.55 44.80 13.50
C LEU A 36 -12.47 43.64 13.10
N ASP A 37 -13.67 43.93 12.58
CA ASP A 37 -14.59 42.89 12.12
C ASP A 37 -14.08 42.20 10.85
N SER A 38 -13.49 42.92 9.91
CA SER A 38 -12.81 42.31 8.75
C SER A 38 -11.64 41.41 9.17
N LEU A 39 -10.86 41.80 10.16
CA LEU A 39 -9.78 40.95 10.70
C LEU A 39 -10.33 39.67 11.37
N LYS A 40 -11.46 39.75 12.07
CA LYS A 40 -12.11 38.55 12.66
C LYS A 40 -12.60 37.59 11.60
N GLU A 41 -13.21 38.08 10.51
CA GLU A 41 -13.65 37.24 9.40
C GLU A 41 -12.48 36.53 8.69
N VAL A 42 -11.38 37.25 8.46
CA VAL A 42 -10.16 36.67 7.85
C VAL A 42 -9.55 35.60 8.75
N THR A 43 -9.42 35.90 10.05
CA THR A 43 -8.87 34.91 11.00
C THR A 43 -9.78 33.70 11.18
N ALA A 44 -11.11 33.88 11.19
CA ALA A 44 -12.08 32.79 11.25
C ALA A 44 -12.04 31.92 9.98
N SER A 45 -11.87 32.51 8.80
CA SER A 45 -11.75 31.77 7.55
C SER A 45 -10.47 30.93 7.50
N ILE A 46 -9.33 31.50 7.92
CA ILE A 46 -8.04 30.78 8.00
C ILE A 46 -8.12 29.62 9.02
N PHE A 47 -8.75 29.86 10.17
CA PHE A 47 -8.91 28.82 11.19
C PHE A 47 -9.80 27.68 10.72
N ASN A 48 -10.90 27.99 10.01
CA ASN A 48 -11.81 26.99 9.43
C ASN A 48 -11.13 26.16 8.33
N VAL A 49 -10.32 26.78 7.45
CA VAL A 49 -9.54 26.07 6.43
C VAL A 49 -8.54 25.13 7.08
N LYS A 50 -7.81 25.58 8.11
CA LYS A 50 -6.84 24.75 8.82
C LYS A 50 -7.51 23.60 9.58
N SER A 51 -8.68 23.83 10.17
CA SER A 51 -9.47 22.78 10.85
C SER A 51 -10.02 21.74 9.87
N SER A 52 -10.52 22.15 8.70
CA SER A 52 -10.97 21.23 7.64
C SER A 52 -9.83 20.41 7.08
N SER A 53 -8.67 21.02 6.83
CA SER A 53 -7.45 20.36 6.35
C SER A 53 -6.98 19.28 7.33
N ASN A 54 -6.91 19.59 8.62
CA ASN A 54 -6.53 18.62 9.65
C ASN A 54 -7.53 17.46 9.73
N LYS A 55 -8.84 17.72 9.59
CA LYS A 55 -9.86 16.68 9.63
C LYS A 55 -9.81 15.73 8.43
N ILE A 56 -9.42 16.23 7.27
CA ILE A 56 -9.21 15.41 6.06
C ILE A 56 -7.97 14.53 6.23
N ILE A 57 -6.88 15.07 6.74
CA ILE A 57 -5.64 14.32 6.99
C ILE A 57 -5.90 13.21 8.04
N GLU A 58 -6.55 13.55 9.15
CA GLU A 58 -6.90 12.59 10.20
C GLU A 58 -7.82 11.48 9.68
N SER A 59 -8.80 11.80 8.82
CA SER A 59 -9.69 10.80 8.23
C SER A 59 -8.97 9.87 7.23
N ALA A 60 -7.98 10.36 6.50
CA ALA A 60 -7.15 9.56 5.61
C ALA A 60 -6.25 8.61 6.42
N GLU A 61 -5.59 9.10 7.46
CA GLU A 61 -4.75 8.31 8.36
C GLU A 61 -5.54 7.21 9.09
N ILE A 62 -6.74 7.50 9.58
CA ILE A 62 -7.64 6.50 10.17
C ILE A 62 -8.03 5.43 9.16
N LYS A 63 -8.25 5.79 7.90
CA LYS A 63 -8.57 4.83 6.84
C LYS A 63 -7.37 3.92 6.54
N ASP A 64 -6.17 4.48 6.46
CA ASP A 64 -4.95 3.73 6.22
C ASP A 64 -4.64 2.77 7.37
N LEU A 65 -4.74 3.23 8.62
CA LEU A 65 -4.60 2.38 9.82
C LEU A 65 -5.64 1.24 9.87
N LYS A 66 -6.87 1.48 9.46
CA LYS A 66 -7.90 0.43 9.37
C LYS A 66 -7.57 -0.61 8.31
N ASN A 67 -7.02 -0.20 7.17
CA ASN A 67 -6.58 -1.12 6.13
C ASN A 67 -5.39 -1.96 6.61
N GLU A 68 -4.43 -1.34 7.29
CA GLU A 68 -3.29 -2.00 7.92
C GLU A 68 -3.72 -3.06 8.94
N ILE A 69 -4.64 -2.71 9.84
CA ILE A 69 -5.21 -3.66 10.81
C ILE A 69 -5.92 -4.83 10.10
N LYS A 70 -6.64 -4.57 9.02
CA LYS A 70 -7.32 -5.60 8.24
C LYS A 70 -6.33 -6.55 7.58
N GLU A 71 -5.25 -6.03 7.02
CA GLU A 71 -4.17 -6.81 6.40
C GLU A 71 -3.45 -7.67 7.43
N LEU A 72 -3.08 -7.08 8.58
CA LEU A 72 -2.46 -7.81 9.70
C LEU A 72 -3.35 -8.93 10.25
N LYS A 73 -4.66 -8.70 10.38
CA LYS A 73 -5.62 -9.75 10.80
C LYS A 73 -5.69 -10.90 9.81
N LYS A 74 -5.64 -10.63 8.50
CA LYS A 74 -5.62 -11.68 7.49
C LYS A 74 -4.33 -12.51 7.56
N LEU A 75 -3.18 -11.87 7.79
CA LEU A 75 -1.92 -12.58 7.99
C LEU A 75 -1.99 -13.56 9.18
N ASN A 76 -2.65 -13.20 10.27
CA ASN A 76 -2.80 -14.08 11.44
C ASN A 76 -3.65 -15.31 11.19
N ASN A 77 -4.59 -15.29 10.24
CA ASN A 77 -5.47 -16.43 9.97
C ASN A 77 -4.83 -17.56 9.14
N ILE A 78 -3.57 -17.38 8.68
CA ILE A 78 -2.83 -18.39 7.89
C ILE A 78 -1.98 -19.32 8.78
N ASP A 79 -2.01 -19.15 10.10
CA ASP A 79 -1.05 -19.78 11.03
C ASP A 79 -1.10 -21.32 11.04
N GLU A 80 -2.25 -21.96 10.83
CA GLU A 80 -2.37 -23.41 10.82
C GLU A 80 -1.57 -24.10 9.69
N VAL A 81 -1.51 -23.46 8.50
CA VAL A 81 -0.79 -24.02 7.33
C VAL A 81 0.73 -23.88 7.50
N LEU A 82 1.17 -23.02 8.42
CA LEU A 82 2.57 -22.63 8.59
C LEU A 82 3.19 -23.15 9.90
N ALA A 83 2.48 -24.00 10.65
CA ALA A 83 2.88 -24.46 11.99
C ALA A 83 4.29 -25.09 12.06
N ASP A 84 4.72 -25.75 10.97
CA ASP A 84 6.01 -26.43 10.87
C ASP A 84 7.08 -25.62 10.12
N LYS A 85 6.89 -24.30 10.00
CA LYS A 85 7.75 -23.44 9.18
C LYS A 85 8.25 -22.24 9.96
N ILE A 86 9.42 -21.75 9.58
CA ILE A 86 9.91 -20.46 10.07
C ILE A 86 9.06 -19.36 9.43
N VAL A 87 8.40 -18.54 10.26
CA VAL A 87 7.55 -17.44 9.80
C VAL A 87 8.03 -16.13 10.40
N ILE A 88 8.34 -15.16 9.54
CA ILE A 88 8.82 -13.83 9.95
C ILE A 88 7.94 -12.77 9.28
N ASN A 89 7.21 -12.00 10.08
CA ASN A 89 6.43 -10.88 9.57
C ASN A 89 7.34 -9.69 9.23
N ALA A 90 7.09 -9.03 8.10
CA ALA A 90 7.87 -7.90 7.63
C ALA A 90 6.99 -6.87 6.93
N SER A 91 7.46 -5.62 6.92
CA SER A 91 6.85 -4.52 6.16
C SER A 91 7.64 -4.25 4.89
N VAL A 92 6.95 -3.92 3.82
CA VAL A 92 7.56 -3.46 2.57
C VAL A 92 7.98 -1.99 2.74
N ILE A 93 9.27 -1.71 2.57
CA ILE A 93 9.82 -0.36 2.74
C ILE A 93 10.22 0.30 1.43
N LYS A 94 10.32 -0.49 0.35
CA LYS A 94 10.64 0.03 -0.99
C LYS A 94 10.08 -0.90 -2.05
N ARG A 95 9.61 -0.32 -3.14
CA ARG A 95 9.23 -1.05 -4.36
C ARG A 95 10.01 -0.48 -5.53
N SER A 96 10.61 -1.34 -6.36
CA SER A 96 11.32 -0.88 -7.55
C SER A 96 10.33 -0.49 -8.65
N THR A 97 10.60 0.61 -9.30
CA THR A 97 10.00 1.04 -10.55
C THR A 97 11.12 1.12 -11.59
N PRO A 98 10.94 0.65 -12.82
CA PRO A 98 9.74 0.31 -13.55
C PRO A 98 9.36 -1.19 -13.49
N TYR A 99 8.24 -1.56 -14.05
CA TYR A 99 7.52 -2.84 -13.96
C TYR A 99 8.31 -4.12 -14.23
N TRP A 100 9.37 -4.09 -15.07
CA TRP A 100 10.17 -5.27 -15.41
C TRP A 100 11.10 -5.76 -14.32
N HIS A 101 11.36 -4.95 -13.30
CA HIS A 101 12.11 -5.33 -12.12
C HIS A 101 11.18 -5.48 -10.91
N ASN A 102 10.20 -6.34 -11.01
CA ASN A 102 9.24 -6.60 -9.94
C ASN A 102 9.96 -7.11 -8.68
N MET A 103 10.54 -6.16 -7.96
CA MET A 103 11.25 -6.38 -6.72
C MET A 103 10.72 -5.47 -5.63
N ILE A 104 10.68 -5.98 -4.41
CA ILE A 104 10.40 -5.21 -3.20
C ILE A 104 11.53 -5.38 -2.19
N THR A 105 11.70 -4.38 -1.33
CA THR A 105 12.59 -4.44 -0.17
C THR A 105 11.76 -4.48 1.09
N ILE A 106 12.09 -5.40 1.99
CA ILE A 106 11.44 -5.57 3.29
C ILE A 106 12.37 -5.15 4.43
N ASN A 107 11.79 -4.74 5.57
CA ASN A 107 12.48 -4.24 6.77
C ASN A 107 13.02 -5.36 7.68
N LYS A 108 13.23 -6.56 7.16
CA LYS A 108 13.78 -7.71 7.86
C LYS A 108 14.96 -8.28 7.10
N GLY A 109 15.99 -8.74 7.83
CA GLY A 109 17.22 -9.20 7.25
C GLY A 109 17.89 -10.35 8.01
N ARG A 110 19.22 -10.44 7.91
CA ARG A 110 20.00 -11.50 8.56
C ARG A 110 19.83 -11.53 10.08
N LYS A 111 19.69 -10.37 10.72
CA LYS A 111 19.44 -10.26 12.17
C LYS A 111 18.11 -10.86 12.60
N ASP A 112 17.17 -10.96 11.67
CA ASP A 112 15.83 -11.54 11.89
C ASP A 112 15.79 -13.01 11.41
N ASN A 113 16.94 -13.66 11.18
CA ASN A 113 17.06 -15.04 10.70
C ASN A 113 16.50 -15.28 9.28
N ILE A 114 16.39 -14.24 8.45
CA ILE A 114 16.03 -14.43 7.04
C ILE A 114 17.23 -15.03 6.30
N LYS A 115 16.93 -16.07 5.49
CA LYS A 115 17.87 -16.70 4.57
C LYS A 115 17.44 -16.48 3.12
N LYS A 116 18.40 -16.45 2.21
CA LYS A 116 18.16 -16.45 0.77
C LYS A 116 17.37 -17.70 0.37
N GLY A 117 16.39 -17.53 -0.51
CA GLY A 117 15.55 -18.61 -0.98
C GLY A 117 14.27 -18.80 -0.16
N TYR A 118 14.05 -18.05 0.91
CA TYR A 118 12.78 -18.09 1.64
C TYR A 118 11.64 -17.56 0.78
N GLY A 119 10.47 -18.20 0.84
CA GLY A 119 9.27 -17.75 0.19
C GLY A 119 8.70 -16.51 0.87
N VAL A 120 8.06 -15.64 0.10
CA VAL A 120 7.40 -14.44 0.63
C VAL A 120 5.93 -14.49 0.22
N MET A 121 5.06 -14.36 1.20
CA MET A 121 3.60 -14.40 1.04
C MET A 121 2.98 -13.05 1.40
N SER A 122 1.94 -12.68 0.70
CA SER A 122 0.92 -11.74 1.18
C SER A 122 -0.16 -12.49 1.96
N ASP A 123 -1.26 -11.81 2.30
CA ASP A 123 -2.43 -12.39 2.95
C ASP A 123 -3.07 -13.55 2.16
N ASN A 124 -3.02 -13.51 0.83
CA ASN A 124 -3.75 -14.43 -0.04
C ASN A 124 -2.86 -15.47 -0.75
N GLY A 125 -1.54 -15.35 -0.71
CA GLY A 125 -0.69 -16.32 -1.39
C GLY A 125 0.74 -15.87 -1.60
N LEU A 126 1.52 -16.74 -2.27
CA LEU A 126 2.91 -16.49 -2.60
C LEU A 126 3.06 -15.32 -3.55
N ILE A 127 3.94 -14.39 -3.19
CA ILE A 127 4.28 -13.23 -4.01
C ILE A 127 5.69 -13.26 -4.56
N GLY A 128 6.61 -14.05 -3.97
CA GLY A 128 7.99 -14.08 -4.43
C GLY A 128 8.93 -14.86 -3.53
N GLU A 129 10.22 -14.59 -3.71
CA GLU A 129 11.35 -15.24 -3.03
C GLU A 129 12.40 -14.22 -2.61
N VAL A 130 13.00 -14.42 -1.45
CA VAL A 130 14.15 -13.62 -0.96
C VAL A 130 15.38 -13.96 -1.78
N ILE A 131 15.94 -12.98 -2.48
CA ILE A 131 17.13 -13.15 -3.33
C ILE A 131 18.41 -12.54 -2.75
N ILE A 132 18.30 -11.45 -1.98
CA ILE A 132 19.41 -10.78 -1.31
C ILE A 132 19.03 -10.55 0.15
N VAL A 133 19.98 -10.83 1.05
CA VAL A 133 19.80 -10.64 2.50
C VAL A 133 20.91 -9.73 3.03
N ASN A 134 20.54 -8.53 3.44
CA ASN A 134 21.37 -7.58 4.15
C ASN A 134 21.20 -7.76 5.68
N ASN A 135 21.89 -6.96 6.49
CA ASN A 135 21.80 -7.10 7.95
C ASN A 135 20.39 -6.81 8.50
N ASN A 136 19.73 -5.75 8.02
CA ASN A 136 18.42 -5.30 8.55
C ASN A 136 17.32 -5.30 7.47
N THR A 137 17.64 -5.61 6.22
CA THR A 137 16.68 -5.57 5.09
C THR A 137 16.92 -6.76 4.18
N SER A 138 15.94 -7.13 3.38
CA SER A 138 16.08 -8.13 2.32
C SER A 138 15.39 -7.67 1.04
N GLU A 139 15.91 -8.13 -0.09
CA GLU A 139 15.29 -7.92 -1.40
C GLU A 139 14.53 -9.17 -1.81
N VAL A 140 13.31 -8.97 -2.23
CA VAL A 140 12.40 -10.03 -2.66
C VAL A 140 12.14 -9.86 -4.14
N LYS A 141 12.38 -10.92 -4.91
CA LYS A 141 12.01 -11.03 -6.31
C LYS A 141 10.58 -11.55 -6.41
N LEU A 142 9.69 -10.78 -7.01
CA LEU A 142 8.28 -11.17 -7.14
C LEU A 142 8.12 -12.27 -8.19
N ILE A 143 7.14 -13.13 -7.99
CA ILE A 143 6.79 -14.25 -8.89
C ILE A 143 6.40 -13.77 -10.29
N THR A 144 6.01 -12.52 -10.42
CA THR A 144 5.68 -11.83 -11.67
C THR A 144 6.89 -11.30 -12.44
N ASN A 145 8.09 -11.37 -11.84
CA ASN A 145 9.31 -10.98 -12.50
C ASN A 145 9.65 -11.98 -13.63
N GLN A 146 9.93 -11.46 -14.82
CA GLN A 146 10.21 -12.29 -16.00
C GLN A 146 11.68 -12.67 -16.19
N ASP A 147 12.58 -12.17 -15.34
CA ASP A 147 14.02 -12.39 -15.44
C ASP A 147 14.43 -13.70 -14.76
N ASN A 148 14.42 -14.82 -15.48
CA ASN A 148 14.96 -16.12 -15.04
C ASN A 148 14.64 -16.49 -13.59
N HIS A 149 13.39 -16.33 -13.20
CA HIS A 149 12.91 -16.70 -11.88
C HIS A 149 12.01 -17.93 -11.99
N TYR A 150 12.42 -19.01 -11.32
CA TYR A 150 11.75 -20.29 -11.45
C TYR A 150 11.29 -20.77 -10.09
N ILE A 151 9.96 -20.86 -9.92
CA ILE A 151 9.35 -21.42 -8.71
C ILE A 151 8.71 -22.76 -9.08
N SER A 152 9.07 -23.81 -8.34
CA SER A 152 8.49 -25.13 -8.52
C SER A 152 7.11 -25.17 -7.84
N GLY A 153 6.08 -25.44 -8.63
CA GLY A 153 4.71 -25.61 -8.19
C GLY A 153 4.22 -27.06 -8.32
N LYS A 154 3.19 -27.40 -7.57
CA LYS A 154 2.46 -28.65 -7.71
C LYS A 154 0.96 -28.44 -7.46
N PHE A 155 0.17 -29.40 -7.95
CA PHE A 155 -1.24 -29.56 -7.60
C PHE A 155 -1.58 -31.05 -7.50
N ASN A 156 -2.62 -31.36 -6.74
CA ASN A 156 -3.10 -32.74 -6.61
C ASN A 156 -4.33 -32.93 -7.51
N TYR A 157 -4.36 -34.05 -8.24
CA TYR A 157 -5.50 -34.46 -9.01
C TYR A 157 -5.61 -35.99 -9.00
N LYS A 158 -6.76 -36.52 -8.55
CA LYS A 158 -7.03 -37.97 -8.39
C LYS A 158 -5.94 -38.65 -7.56
N ASP A 159 -5.65 -38.11 -6.37
CA ASP A 159 -4.66 -38.60 -5.41
C ASP A 159 -3.21 -38.67 -5.94
N LYS A 160 -2.93 -38.00 -7.04
CA LYS A 160 -1.60 -37.88 -7.61
C LYS A 160 -1.14 -36.44 -7.68
N ASP A 161 0.11 -36.21 -7.25
CA ASP A 161 0.75 -34.90 -7.37
C ASP A 161 1.35 -34.72 -8.76
N TYR A 162 1.06 -33.57 -9.35
CA TYR A 162 1.62 -33.11 -10.63
C TYR A 162 2.49 -31.89 -10.40
N TYR A 163 3.70 -31.90 -10.95
CA TYR A 163 4.73 -30.90 -10.73
C TYR A 163 5.01 -30.13 -12.00
N GLY A 164 5.38 -28.87 -11.86
CA GLY A 164 5.82 -28.01 -12.95
C GLY A 164 6.65 -26.83 -12.43
N ILE A 165 7.08 -26.00 -13.34
CA ILE A 165 7.90 -24.84 -13.06
C ILE A 165 7.20 -23.59 -13.56
N ILE A 166 7.00 -22.61 -12.68
CA ILE A 166 6.49 -21.30 -13.03
C ILE A 166 7.64 -20.50 -13.63
N LYS A 167 7.49 -20.09 -14.91
CA LYS A 167 8.53 -19.39 -15.66
C LYS A 167 8.07 -18.06 -16.24
N LYS A 168 6.78 -17.91 -16.47
CA LYS A 168 6.24 -16.77 -17.19
C LYS A 168 5.04 -16.19 -16.46
N TYR A 169 4.90 -14.90 -16.60
CA TYR A 169 3.75 -14.13 -16.15
C TYR A 169 3.21 -13.28 -17.30
N ASN A 170 1.91 -13.30 -17.49
CA ASN A 170 1.23 -12.44 -18.43
C ASN A 170 0.61 -11.26 -17.69
N ILE A 171 1.16 -10.07 -17.91
CA ILE A 171 0.74 -8.83 -17.23
C ILE A 171 -0.69 -8.40 -17.65
N ILE A 172 -1.13 -8.76 -18.84
CA ILE A 172 -2.45 -8.37 -19.37
C ILE A 172 -3.56 -9.18 -18.71
N THR A 173 -3.35 -10.51 -18.59
CA THR A 173 -4.35 -11.44 -18.04
C THR A 173 -4.14 -11.70 -16.55
N ASN A 174 -3.02 -11.25 -15.97
CA ASN A 174 -2.60 -11.53 -14.59
C ASN A 174 -2.53 -13.05 -14.33
N GLU A 175 -1.93 -13.79 -15.26
CA GLU A 175 -1.82 -15.25 -15.22
C GLU A 175 -0.35 -15.68 -15.18
N LEU A 176 -0.06 -16.69 -14.35
CA LEU A 176 1.20 -17.41 -14.33
C LEU A 176 1.11 -18.65 -15.21
N TYR A 177 2.24 -19.10 -15.73
CA TYR A 177 2.34 -20.31 -16.52
C TYR A 177 3.19 -21.35 -15.79
N LEU A 178 2.56 -22.46 -15.38
CA LEU A 178 3.22 -23.65 -14.87
C LEU A 178 3.54 -24.55 -16.04
N GLU A 179 4.81 -24.60 -16.42
CA GLU A 179 5.31 -25.33 -17.59
C GLU A 179 5.90 -26.70 -17.18
N ASN A 180 6.07 -27.56 -18.17
CA ASN A 180 6.67 -28.90 -18.05
C ASN A 180 5.87 -29.86 -17.14
N VAL A 181 4.56 -29.72 -17.08
CA VAL A 181 3.72 -30.64 -16.32
C VAL A 181 3.50 -31.92 -17.13
N ILE A 182 4.01 -33.04 -16.61
CA ILE A 182 3.93 -34.35 -17.28
C ILE A 182 2.69 -35.09 -16.80
N GLY A 183 1.90 -35.62 -17.74
CA GLY A 183 0.73 -36.45 -17.46
C GLY A 183 -0.40 -36.25 -18.47
N ASP A 184 -1.30 -37.23 -18.54
CA ASP A 184 -2.51 -37.08 -19.34
C ASP A 184 -3.57 -36.33 -18.51
N LEU A 185 -3.62 -35.03 -18.77
CA LEU A 185 -4.48 -34.10 -18.07
C LEU A 185 -5.51 -33.51 -19.03
N ASN A 186 -6.68 -33.23 -18.48
CA ASN A 186 -7.79 -32.62 -19.21
C ASN A 186 -8.34 -31.40 -18.42
N LYS A 187 -9.45 -30.83 -18.86
CA LYS A 187 -10.07 -29.66 -18.23
C LYS A 187 -10.69 -29.90 -16.83
N GLU A 188 -10.72 -31.15 -16.37
CA GLU A 188 -11.21 -31.47 -15.02
C GLU A 188 -10.33 -30.86 -13.91
N ILE A 189 -9.09 -30.51 -14.22
CA ILE A 189 -8.17 -29.85 -13.27
C ILE A 189 -8.46 -28.36 -13.07
N ILE A 190 -9.37 -27.76 -13.82
CA ILE A 190 -9.74 -26.35 -13.67
C ILE A 190 -10.30 -26.11 -12.26
N ASN A 191 -9.95 -24.98 -11.66
CA ASN A 191 -10.24 -24.57 -10.29
C ASN A 191 -9.47 -25.32 -9.17
N LEU A 192 -8.59 -26.26 -9.48
CA LEU A 192 -7.68 -26.82 -8.47
C LEU A 192 -6.66 -25.77 -8.02
N ASP A 193 -6.29 -25.83 -6.75
CA ASP A 193 -5.27 -24.98 -6.18
C ASP A 193 -3.87 -25.47 -6.57
N VAL A 194 -3.00 -24.51 -6.93
CA VAL A 194 -1.58 -24.73 -7.15
C VAL A 194 -0.82 -24.18 -5.97
N ILE A 195 0.06 -24.99 -5.40
CA ILE A 195 0.89 -24.66 -4.25
C ILE A 195 2.38 -24.84 -4.61
N THR A 196 3.27 -24.32 -3.77
CA THR A 196 4.71 -24.59 -3.90
C THR A 196 5.00 -26.06 -3.66
N SER A 197 5.90 -26.66 -4.42
CA SER A 197 6.25 -28.06 -4.29
C SER A 197 7.28 -28.35 -3.19
N GLY A 198 8.05 -27.34 -2.78
CA GLY A 198 9.20 -27.50 -1.88
C GLY A 198 10.46 -28.06 -2.53
N LEU A 199 10.45 -28.28 -3.86
CA LEU A 199 11.59 -28.83 -4.62
C LEU A 199 12.61 -27.79 -5.09
N SER A 200 12.24 -26.51 -5.11
CA SER A 200 13.13 -25.40 -5.44
C SER A 200 13.54 -24.64 -4.20
N SER A 201 14.83 -24.32 -4.10
CA SER A 201 15.45 -23.49 -3.07
C SER A 201 14.96 -23.79 -1.63
N ASN A 202 14.93 -22.78 -0.76
CA ASN A 202 14.47 -22.84 0.62
C ASN A 202 12.98 -22.49 0.77
N ILE A 203 12.22 -22.44 -0.34
CA ILE A 203 10.76 -22.26 -0.29
C ILE A 203 10.14 -23.54 0.22
N PRO A 204 9.37 -23.52 1.32
CA PRO A 204 8.70 -24.71 1.81
C PRO A 204 7.55 -25.13 0.86
N SER A 205 7.15 -26.39 0.95
CA SER A 205 5.97 -26.91 0.26
C SER A 205 4.69 -26.36 0.88
N GLY A 206 3.63 -26.24 0.09
CA GLY A 206 2.27 -25.96 0.57
C GLY A 206 1.89 -24.49 0.56
N LEU A 207 2.76 -23.56 0.13
CA LEU A 207 2.38 -22.16 0.01
C LEU A 207 1.50 -21.96 -1.21
N LEU A 208 0.33 -21.38 -1.01
CA LEU A 208 -0.67 -21.17 -2.06
C LEU A 208 -0.16 -20.20 -3.13
N ILE A 209 -0.31 -20.56 -4.40
CA ILE A 209 0.09 -19.71 -5.53
C ILE A 209 -1.16 -19.16 -6.23
N GLY A 210 -2.09 -20.02 -6.61
CA GLY A 210 -3.29 -19.61 -7.32
C GLY A 210 -4.15 -20.80 -7.76
N LYS A 211 -5.14 -20.52 -8.61
CA LYS A 211 -6.05 -21.52 -9.18
C LYS A 211 -5.79 -21.75 -10.66
N ILE A 212 -5.94 -23.01 -11.08
CA ILE A 212 -5.86 -23.41 -12.49
C ILE A 212 -7.06 -22.82 -13.24
N VAL A 213 -6.80 -22.12 -14.35
CA VAL A 213 -7.83 -21.53 -15.20
C VAL A 213 -7.85 -22.11 -16.61
N ASP A 214 -6.73 -22.66 -17.10
CA ASP A 214 -6.66 -23.26 -18.43
C ASP A 214 -5.50 -24.26 -18.52
N ILE A 215 -5.57 -25.19 -19.46
CA ILE A 215 -4.54 -26.17 -19.78
C ILE A 215 -4.31 -26.22 -21.28
N LYS A 216 -3.04 -26.26 -21.70
CA LYS A 216 -2.60 -26.47 -23.08
C LYS A 216 -1.55 -27.56 -23.15
N LYS A 217 -1.73 -28.52 -24.06
CA LYS A 217 -0.69 -29.50 -24.38
C LYS A 217 0.38 -28.84 -25.27
N ASP A 218 1.62 -29.29 -25.14
CA ASP A 218 2.71 -28.89 -26.01
C ASP A 218 2.54 -29.46 -27.42
N LYS A 219 3.40 -29.03 -28.36
CA LYS A 219 3.31 -29.45 -29.78
C LYS A 219 3.46 -30.98 -29.99
N TYR A 220 4.08 -31.66 -29.06
CA TYR A 220 4.38 -33.09 -29.12
C TYR A 220 3.53 -33.92 -28.16
N ASN A 221 2.61 -33.32 -27.45
CA ASN A 221 1.78 -33.92 -26.39
C ASN A 221 2.58 -34.61 -25.26
N LEU A 222 3.84 -34.17 -25.05
CA LEU A 222 4.73 -34.73 -24.04
C LEU A 222 4.56 -34.04 -22.68
N SER A 223 4.18 -32.79 -22.68
CA SER A 223 3.97 -31.98 -21.47
C SER A 223 2.78 -31.04 -21.61
N ASN A 224 2.35 -30.50 -20.48
CA ASN A 224 1.28 -29.52 -20.43
C ASN A 224 1.83 -28.20 -19.90
N THR A 225 1.27 -27.11 -20.39
CA THR A 225 1.38 -25.75 -19.82
C THR A 225 0.05 -25.40 -19.20
N ILE A 226 0.06 -25.10 -17.91
CA ILE A 226 -1.13 -24.79 -17.11
C ILE A 226 -1.11 -23.31 -16.81
N LYS A 227 -2.22 -22.62 -17.07
CA LYS A 227 -2.42 -21.24 -16.69
C LYS A 227 -3.03 -21.15 -15.30
N ILE A 228 -2.46 -20.29 -14.49
CA ILE A 228 -2.81 -20.10 -13.07
C ILE A 228 -3.22 -18.65 -12.88
N LYS A 229 -4.41 -18.42 -12.35
CA LYS A 229 -4.81 -17.13 -11.82
C LYS A 229 -4.25 -16.98 -10.43
N MET A 230 -3.43 -15.97 -10.19
CA MET A 230 -2.82 -15.71 -8.87
C MET A 230 -3.89 -15.43 -7.81
N HIS A 231 -3.66 -15.92 -6.59
CA HIS A 231 -4.44 -15.52 -5.41
C HIS A 231 -3.97 -14.18 -4.85
N ALA A 232 -2.67 -13.95 -4.82
CA ALA A 232 -2.09 -12.73 -4.30
C ALA A 232 -2.35 -11.54 -5.22
N ASP A 233 -2.76 -10.41 -4.64
CA ASP A 233 -2.67 -9.11 -5.31
C ASP A 233 -1.29 -8.51 -5.03
N ILE A 234 -0.53 -8.30 -6.12
CA ILE A 234 0.82 -7.76 -6.04
C ILE A 234 0.88 -6.23 -6.15
N ASN A 235 -0.25 -5.56 -6.39
CA ASN A 235 -0.27 -4.11 -6.63
C ASN A 235 -0.20 -3.29 -5.33
N ASP A 236 -0.82 -3.79 -4.27
CA ASP A 236 -0.85 -3.13 -2.95
C ASP A 236 -0.38 -4.10 -1.86
N ILE A 237 0.95 -4.13 -1.65
CA ILE A 237 1.60 -5.00 -0.66
C ILE A 237 2.32 -4.11 0.35
N ASN A 238 1.81 -4.03 1.57
CA ASN A 238 2.41 -3.29 2.67
C ASN A 238 3.04 -4.22 3.70
N PHE A 239 2.43 -5.38 3.94
CA PHE A 239 2.89 -6.39 4.89
C PHE A 239 3.01 -7.74 4.22
N VAL A 240 4.04 -8.48 4.63
CA VAL A 240 4.35 -9.80 4.09
C VAL A 240 4.79 -10.74 5.20
N ARG A 241 4.66 -12.04 4.93
CA ARG A 241 5.29 -13.13 5.69
C ARG A 241 6.43 -13.71 4.89
N VAL A 242 7.60 -13.75 5.47
CA VAL A 242 8.73 -14.53 4.97
C VAL A 242 8.65 -15.91 5.58
N VAL A 243 8.60 -16.93 4.73
CA VAL A 243 8.38 -18.33 5.14
C VAL A 243 9.55 -19.17 4.67
N GLY A 244 10.25 -19.80 5.61
CA GLY A 244 11.39 -20.68 5.37
C GLY A 244 11.12 -22.11 5.79
N LYS A 245 11.96 -23.04 5.29
CA LYS A 245 12.02 -24.41 5.85
C LYS A 245 12.67 -24.34 7.23
N ASP A 246 12.16 -25.13 8.18
CA ASP A 246 12.89 -25.44 9.39
C ASP A 246 13.97 -26.47 9.01
N ASP A 247 15.25 -26.17 9.31
CA ASP A 247 16.41 -27.00 8.94
C ASP A 247 16.59 -28.17 9.91
#